data_f78cba61e03a86b04a6191709a9c7b1f
#
_entry.id   f78cba61e03a86b04a6191709a9c7b1f
#
_cell.length_a   1.000
_cell.length_b   1.000
_cell.length_c   1.000
_cell.angle_alpha   90.00
_cell.angle_beta   90.00
_cell.angle_gamma   90.00
#
_symmetry.space_group_name_H-M   'P 1'
#
loop_
_entity.id
_entity.type
_entity.pdbx_description
1 polymer ?
#
loop_
_entity_poly.entity_id
_entity_poly.type
_entity_poly.pdbx_seq_one_letter_code
_entity_poly.pdbx_strand_id
1 'polypeptide(L)'
;MATPETTTAIEVLGATQTAVALGWSAGTIEQTYRLYRDGAVVHEGTAIHYVDHGLAAATTYEYTLTCVTSSGESDGVSVSVTTNSAVVLITDRTAEDVYEGRAKGRYNALDFVRVGEAVAYLEERFSTVGISVPVSPKLDWQIDDIPTQAQALHYLEDIEALRGKLLEYRETVSAPDSLTSLTWGQANDIETILLDSEKLIRGIILSYRYYSGRVISGVHALP
;
A
#
# COMPACT_ATOMS: atom_id res chain seq x y z
N MET A 1 43.35 -2.45 9.19
CA MET A 1 41.94 -2.23 9.67
C MET A 1 41.12 -3.29 8.98
N ALA A 2 40.26 -3.99 9.70
CA ALA A 2 39.36 -4.95 9.05
C ALA A 2 38.30 -4.16 8.28
N THR A 3 38.04 -4.52 7.03
CA THR A 3 36.91 -4.00 6.25
C THR A 3 35.61 -4.36 6.98
N PRO A 4 34.58 -3.48 6.98
CA PRO A 4 33.28 -3.84 7.53
C PRO A 4 32.75 -5.11 6.90
N GLU A 5 32.11 -5.99 7.68
CA GLU A 5 31.44 -7.16 7.12
C GLU A 5 30.31 -6.69 6.21
N THR A 6 30.30 -7.21 4.98
CA THR A 6 29.21 -6.98 4.03
C THR A 6 27.99 -7.74 4.51
N THR A 7 26.80 -7.14 4.49
CA THR A 7 25.55 -7.91 4.62
C THR A 7 25.50 -8.93 3.50
N THR A 8 25.07 -10.15 3.82
CA THR A 8 25.09 -11.24 2.86
C THR A 8 23.96 -11.21 1.86
N ALA A 9 22.86 -10.50 2.17
CA ALA A 9 21.69 -10.37 1.29
C ALA A 9 20.84 -9.17 1.69
N ILE A 10 20.23 -8.53 0.68
CA ILE A 10 19.08 -7.64 0.79
C ILE A 10 17.90 -8.34 0.11
N GLU A 11 16.74 -8.35 0.75
CA GLU A 11 15.54 -9.02 0.26
C GLU A 11 14.42 -8.03 0.03
N VAL A 12 13.64 -8.22 -1.04
CA VAL A 12 12.39 -7.50 -1.27
C VAL A 12 11.28 -8.23 -0.53
N LEU A 13 10.76 -7.63 0.55
CA LEU A 13 9.66 -8.17 1.33
C LEU A 13 8.30 -7.96 0.65
N GLY A 14 8.23 -6.98 -0.25
CA GLY A 14 7.07 -6.70 -1.08
C GLY A 14 7.10 -5.30 -1.68
N ALA A 15 6.17 -5.04 -2.59
CA ALA A 15 5.99 -3.73 -3.21
C ALA A 15 4.50 -3.43 -3.36
N THR A 16 4.14 -2.16 -3.21
CA THR A 16 2.83 -1.60 -3.53
C THR A 16 2.93 -0.70 -4.77
N GLN A 17 1.97 0.16 -5.00
CA GLN A 17 2.02 1.13 -6.10
C GLN A 17 3.04 2.25 -5.81
N THR A 18 3.20 2.66 -4.55
CA THR A 18 4.04 3.79 -4.16
C THR A 18 5.05 3.49 -3.06
N ALA A 19 5.21 2.21 -2.66
CA ALA A 19 6.17 1.82 -1.65
C ALA A 19 6.84 0.48 -1.96
N VAL A 20 8.06 0.31 -1.41
CA VAL A 20 8.84 -0.93 -1.44
C VAL A 20 9.32 -1.22 -0.03
N ALA A 21 9.05 -2.43 0.46
CA ALA A 21 9.58 -2.94 1.73
C ALA A 21 10.79 -3.82 1.47
N LEU A 22 11.87 -3.53 2.18
CA LEU A 22 13.14 -4.23 2.11
C LEU A 22 13.53 -4.76 3.49
N GLY A 23 14.20 -5.88 3.51
CA GLY A 23 14.76 -6.50 4.71
C GLY A 23 16.16 -7.04 4.45
N TRP A 24 16.93 -7.21 5.52
CA TRP A 24 18.28 -7.77 5.45
C TRP A 24 18.65 -8.47 6.75
N SER A 25 19.70 -9.26 6.72
CA SER A 25 20.20 -9.95 7.90
C SER A 25 21.09 -9.02 8.72
N ALA A 26 20.94 -9.07 10.05
CA ALA A 26 21.87 -8.41 10.96
C ALA A 26 23.29 -8.99 10.81
N GLY A 27 24.29 -8.12 10.82
CA GLY A 27 25.69 -8.54 10.92
C GLY A 27 26.05 -9.08 12.31
N THR A 28 27.26 -9.63 12.44
CA THR A 28 27.75 -10.21 13.70
C THR A 28 28.22 -9.17 14.73
N ILE A 29 28.38 -7.93 14.30
CA ILE A 29 28.80 -6.78 15.14
C ILE A 29 27.79 -5.66 15.00
N GLU A 30 27.69 -4.80 16.03
CA GLU A 30 26.91 -3.57 15.93
C GLU A 30 27.46 -2.70 14.80
N GLN A 31 26.59 -2.40 13.84
CA GLN A 31 26.91 -1.59 12.69
C GLN A 31 25.69 -0.76 12.26
N THR A 32 25.96 0.33 11.56
CA THR A 32 24.93 1.14 10.90
C THR A 32 24.78 0.64 9.48
N TYR A 33 23.56 0.49 9.03
CA TYR A 33 23.20 0.18 7.66
C TYR A 33 22.91 1.46 6.92
N ARG A 34 23.35 1.56 5.68
CA ARG A 34 23.01 2.66 4.79
C ARG A 34 22.39 2.07 3.52
N LEU A 35 21.16 2.50 3.24
CA LEU A 35 20.41 2.07 2.06
C LEU A 35 20.39 3.21 1.05
N TYR A 36 20.78 2.89 -0.17
CA TYR A 36 20.71 3.78 -1.32
C TYR A 36 19.56 3.34 -2.23
N ARG A 37 18.87 4.31 -2.82
CA ARG A 37 17.97 4.12 -3.96
C ARG A 37 18.52 4.91 -5.12
N ASP A 38 18.84 4.23 -6.24
CA ASP A 38 19.40 4.84 -7.45
C ASP A 38 20.63 5.74 -7.14
N GLY A 39 21.47 5.32 -6.19
CA GLY A 39 22.64 6.04 -5.74
C GLY A 39 22.41 7.13 -4.68
N ALA A 40 21.17 7.46 -4.32
CA ALA A 40 20.84 8.42 -3.27
C ALA A 40 20.52 7.71 -1.94
N VAL A 41 21.07 8.20 -0.82
CA VAL A 41 20.76 7.65 0.52
C VAL A 41 19.29 7.91 0.85
N VAL A 42 18.54 6.84 1.18
CA VAL A 42 17.13 6.88 1.59
C VAL A 42 16.94 6.46 3.04
N HIS A 43 17.87 5.69 3.60
CA HIS A 43 17.84 5.28 5.01
C HIS A 43 19.26 5.12 5.56
N GLU A 44 19.45 5.49 6.83
CA GLU A 44 20.64 5.20 7.61
C GLU A 44 20.25 4.91 9.06
N GLY A 45 20.67 3.78 9.60
CA GLY A 45 20.33 3.37 10.96
C GLY A 45 20.74 1.93 11.26
N THR A 46 20.30 1.42 12.41
CA THR A 46 20.58 0.05 12.89
C THR A 46 19.45 -0.92 12.59
N ALA A 47 18.31 -0.43 12.10
CA ALA A 47 17.20 -1.29 11.68
C ALA A 47 17.62 -2.26 10.59
N ILE A 48 17.00 -3.45 10.57
CA ILE A 48 17.28 -4.50 9.57
C ILE A 48 16.18 -4.59 8.49
N HIS A 49 15.36 -3.60 8.41
CA HIS A 49 14.30 -3.45 7.40
C HIS A 49 13.95 -1.96 7.23
N TYR A 50 13.36 -1.65 6.09
CA TYR A 50 12.91 -0.31 5.77
C TYR A 50 11.79 -0.35 4.74
N VAL A 51 10.81 0.54 4.85
CA VAL A 51 9.81 0.76 3.80
C VAL A 51 10.07 2.12 3.17
N ASP A 52 10.39 2.11 1.89
CA ASP A 52 10.58 3.31 1.09
C ASP A 52 9.24 3.73 0.47
N HIS A 53 8.86 4.97 0.64
CA HIS A 53 7.56 5.53 0.27
C HIS A 53 7.68 6.63 -0.77
N GLY A 54 6.51 7.02 -1.34
CA GLY A 54 6.44 8.13 -2.30
C GLY A 54 7.05 7.79 -3.66
N LEU A 55 7.09 6.53 -4.00
CA LEU A 55 7.62 6.03 -5.27
C LEU A 55 6.61 6.22 -6.40
N ALA A 56 7.10 6.30 -7.63
CA ALA A 56 6.25 6.29 -8.82
C ALA A 56 5.78 4.87 -9.13
N ALA A 57 4.53 4.74 -9.58
CA ALA A 57 3.96 3.46 -10.00
C ALA A 57 4.67 2.91 -11.26
N ALA A 58 4.68 1.58 -11.41
CA ALA A 58 5.28 0.87 -12.53
C ALA A 58 6.73 1.28 -12.84
N THR A 59 7.49 1.65 -11.81
CA THR A 59 8.85 2.16 -11.91
C THR A 59 9.82 1.20 -11.24
N THR A 60 10.93 0.90 -11.92
CA THR A 60 11.99 0.06 -11.38
C THR A 60 13.02 0.91 -10.65
N TYR A 61 13.34 0.52 -9.43
CA TYR A 61 14.35 1.14 -8.58
C TYR A 61 15.45 0.14 -8.26
N GLU A 62 16.68 0.62 -8.18
CA GLU A 62 17.84 -0.15 -7.70
C GLU A 62 18.14 0.27 -6.26
N TYR A 63 18.14 -0.72 -5.36
CA TYR A 63 18.52 -0.52 -3.96
C TYR A 63 19.86 -1.15 -3.69
N THR A 64 20.77 -0.41 -3.05
CA THR A 64 22.08 -0.89 -2.62
C THR A 64 22.22 -0.70 -1.11
N LEU A 65 22.52 -1.77 -0.41
CA LEU A 65 22.73 -1.77 1.04
C LEU A 65 24.21 -1.89 1.35
N THR A 66 24.71 -1.03 2.21
CA THR A 66 26.08 -1.06 2.75
C THR A 66 26.06 -1.10 4.27
N CYS A 67 27.17 -1.53 4.86
CA CYS A 67 27.42 -1.46 6.30
C CYS A 67 28.45 -0.38 6.58
N VAL A 68 28.16 0.47 7.57
CA VAL A 68 29.04 1.55 8.00
C VAL A 68 29.55 1.26 9.41
N THR A 69 30.86 1.26 9.58
CA THR A 69 31.55 1.12 10.85
C THR A 69 32.61 2.21 11.02
N SER A 70 33.28 2.24 12.18
CA SER A 70 34.44 3.14 12.40
C SER A 70 35.60 2.88 11.43
N SER A 71 35.63 1.73 10.76
CA SER A 71 36.65 1.33 9.78
C SER A 71 36.34 1.80 8.36
N GLY A 72 35.13 2.27 8.10
CA GLY A 72 34.65 2.72 6.79
C GLY A 72 33.32 2.11 6.40
N GLU A 73 33.00 2.20 5.13
CA GLU A 73 31.80 1.64 4.50
C GLU A 73 32.17 0.39 3.70
N SER A 74 31.33 -0.65 3.78
CA SER A 74 31.54 -1.91 3.04
C SER A 74 31.21 -1.76 1.56
N ASP A 75 31.58 -2.75 0.76
CA ASP A 75 30.99 -2.96 -0.56
C ASP A 75 29.48 -3.19 -0.41
N GLY A 76 28.70 -2.68 -1.38
CA GLY A 76 27.24 -2.76 -1.37
C GLY A 76 26.72 -4.07 -1.96
N VAL A 77 25.54 -4.49 -1.47
CA VAL A 77 24.73 -5.56 -2.08
C VAL A 77 23.50 -4.92 -2.68
N SER A 78 23.17 -5.22 -3.93
CA SER A 78 22.09 -4.57 -4.66
C SER A 78 20.94 -5.52 -5.00
N VAL A 79 19.74 -4.95 -5.08
CA VAL A 79 18.53 -5.59 -5.60
C VAL A 79 17.73 -4.60 -6.43
N SER A 80 17.12 -5.06 -7.51
CA SER A 80 16.19 -4.27 -8.31
C SER A 80 14.76 -4.70 -8.02
N VAL A 81 13.84 -3.73 -7.91
CA VAL A 81 12.42 -3.98 -7.68
C VAL A 81 11.58 -2.99 -8.47
N THR A 82 10.45 -3.47 -9.00
CA THR A 82 9.50 -2.63 -9.73
C THR A 82 8.24 -2.47 -8.88
N THR A 83 7.80 -1.24 -8.65
CA THR A 83 6.52 -0.93 -8.01
C THR A 83 5.34 -1.40 -8.86
N ASN A 84 4.22 -1.70 -8.22
CA ASN A 84 3.01 -2.14 -8.92
C ASN A 84 2.47 -1.03 -9.83
N SER A 85 1.90 -1.40 -10.97
CA SER A 85 1.26 -0.45 -11.89
C SER A 85 -0.10 0.05 -11.41
N ALA A 86 -0.73 -0.65 -10.48
CA ALA A 86 -2.02 -0.33 -9.89
C ALA A 86 -2.10 -0.92 -8.47
N VAL A 87 -3.04 -0.44 -7.68
CA VAL A 87 -3.36 -1.05 -6.38
C VAL A 87 -3.94 -2.45 -6.61
N VAL A 88 -3.39 -3.44 -5.94
CA VAL A 88 -3.84 -4.84 -6.00
C VAL A 88 -4.49 -5.20 -4.68
N LEU A 89 -5.82 -5.28 -4.65
CA LEU A 89 -6.58 -5.66 -3.45
C LEU A 89 -6.58 -7.18 -3.26
N ILE A 90 -6.52 -7.63 -2.00
CA ILE A 90 -6.53 -9.04 -1.60
C ILE A 90 -7.85 -9.32 -0.88
N THR A 91 -8.77 -10.00 -1.55
CA THR A 91 -10.12 -10.33 -1.03
C THR A 91 -10.35 -11.83 -0.87
N ASP A 92 -9.29 -12.61 -1.04
CA ASP A 92 -9.35 -14.08 -1.08
C ASP A 92 -8.46 -14.77 -0.03
N ARG A 93 -8.16 -14.07 1.08
CA ARG A 93 -7.45 -14.67 2.22
C ARG A 93 -8.27 -15.82 2.80
N THR A 94 -7.60 -16.86 3.23
CA THR A 94 -8.20 -18.03 3.84
C THR A 94 -7.60 -18.36 5.21
N ALA A 95 -8.29 -19.16 5.99
CA ALA A 95 -7.75 -19.68 7.26
C ALA A 95 -6.44 -20.45 7.05
N GLU A 96 -6.31 -21.17 5.93
CA GLU A 96 -5.10 -21.91 5.57
C GLU A 96 -3.91 -20.98 5.31
N ASP A 97 -4.12 -19.83 4.67
CA ASP A 97 -3.07 -18.84 4.44
C ASP A 97 -2.48 -18.31 5.77
N VAL A 98 -3.35 -18.12 6.77
CA VAL A 98 -2.94 -17.72 8.12
C VAL A 98 -2.21 -18.85 8.82
N TYR A 99 -2.78 -20.07 8.79
CA TYR A 99 -2.20 -21.24 9.45
C TYR A 99 -0.81 -21.60 8.91
N GLU A 100 -0.63 -21.52 7.61
CA GLU A 100 0.65 -21.82 6.96
C GLU A 100 1.61 -20.61 6.91
N GLY A 101 1.19 -19.46 7.43
CA GLY A 101 2.00 -18.24 7.47
C GLY A 101 2.34 -17.69 6.08
N ARG A 102 1.50 -17.95 5.08
CA ARG A 102 1.66 -17.41 3.73
C ARG A 102 1.62 -15.88 3.76
N ALA A 103 2.29 -15.23 2.82
CA ALA A 103 2.40 -13.77 2.77
C ALA A 103 1.01 -13.09 2.80
N LYS A 104 0.04 -13.56 2.03
CA LYS A 104 -1.30 -12.99 2.00
C LYS A 104 -2.13 -13.25 3.27
N GLY A 105 -1.77 -14.26 4.09
CA GLY A 105 -2.42 -14.54 5.38
C GLY A 105 -2.03 -13.56 6.48
N ARG A 106 -1.01 -12.75 6.28
CA ARG A 106 -0.56 -11.72 7.22
C ARG A 106 -1.21 -10.39 6.86
N TYR A 107 -1.47 -9.56 7.87
CA TYR A 107 -1.88 -8.17 7.68
C TYR A 107 -0.81 -7.29 8.31
N ASN A 108 0.03 -6.68 7.51
CA ASN A 108 1.26 -5.99 7.93
C ASN A 108 1.32 -4.54 7.38
N ALA A 109 2.45 -3.86 7.58
CA ALA A 109 2.63 -2.48 7.14
C ALA A 109 2.32 -2.26 5.65
N LEU A 110 2.73 -3.19 4.76
CA LEU A 110 2.41 -3.09 3.33
C LEU A 110 0.91 -3.23 3.03
N ASP A 111 0.17 -3.99 3.84
CA ASP A 111 -1.28 -4.06 3.72
C ASP A 111 -1.92 -2.73 4.09
N PHE A 112 -1.46 -2.08 5.16
CA PHE A 112 -1.91 -0.73 5.53
C PHE A 112 -1.57 0.30 4.44
N VAL A 113 -0.37 0.27 3.87
CA VAL A 113 0.02 1.15 2.75
C VAL A 113 -0.88 0.90 1.55
N ARG A 114 -1.04 -0.35 1.11
CA ARG A 114 -1.84 -0.74 -0.04
C ARG A 114 -3.31 -0.32 0.09
N VAL A 115 -3.91 -0.54 1.25
CA VAL A 115 -5.28 -0.11 1.54
C VAL A 115 -5.37 1.40 1.57
N GLY A 116 -4.42 2.09 2.18
CA GLY A 116 -4.35 3.55 2.16
C GLY A 116 -4.23 4.12 0.74
N GLU A 117 -3.39 3.52 -0.12
CA GLU A 117 -3.30 3.86 -1.55
C GLU A 117 -4.64 3.69 -2.27
N ALA A 118 -5.37 2.60 -1.97
CA ALA A 118 -6.69 2.35 -2.53
C ALA A 118 -7.71 3.40 -2.08
N VAL A 119 -7.70 3.77 -0.80
CA VAL A 119 -8.55 4.83 -0.24
C VAL A 119 -8.29 6.17 -0.93
N ALA A 120 -7.01 6.58 -1.04
CA ALA A 120 -6.64 7.82 -1.71
C ALA A 120 -7.02 7.83 -3.19
N TYR A 121 -6.77 6.72 -3.89
CA TYR A 121 -7.18 6.55 -5.29
C TYR A 121 -8.70 6.67 -5.47
N LEU A 122 -9.49 6.05 -4.59
CA LEU A 122 -10.94 6.08 -4.67
C LEU A 122 -11.49 7.48 -4.37
N GLU A 123 -10.94 8.20 -3.38
CA GLU A 123 -11.30 9.59 -3.09
C GLU A 123 -11.12 10.47 -4.34
N GLU A 124 -9.94 10.41 -4.97
CA GLU A 124 -9.67 11.13 -6.22
C GLU A 124 -10.70 10.77 -7.30
N ARG A 125 -11.00 9.49 -7.47
CA ARG A 125 -11.97 9.01 -8.47
C ARG A 125 -13.38 9.53 -8.20
N PHE A 126 -13.86 9.49 -6.94
CA PHE A 126 -15.16 10.03 -6.56
C PHE A 126 -15.22 11.54 -6.77
N SER A 127 -14.14 12.25 -6.44
CA SER A 127 -14.00 13.69 -6.65
C SER A 127 -14.16 14.09 -8.13
N THR A 128 -13.68 13.27 -9.08
CA THR A 128 -13.82 13.55 -10.54
C THR A 128 -15.27 13.60 -11.02
N VAL A 129 -16.19 13.03 -10.26
CA VAL A 129 -17.65 13.07 -10.57
C VAL A 129 -18.43 13.93 -9.59
N GLY A 130 -17.76 14.76 -8.80
CA GLY A 130 -18.37 15.70 -7.86
C GLY A 130 -18.87 15.07 -6.55
N ILE A 131 -18.46 13.84 -6.24
CA ILE A 131 -18.76 13.16 -4.98
C ILE A 131 -17.57 13.35 -4.04
N SER A 132 -17.78 14.04 -2.91
CA SER A 132 -16.76 14.19 -1.88
C SER A 132 -16.85 13.04 -0.87
N VAL A 133 -15.69 12.44 -0.57
CA VAL A 133 -15.51 11.46 0.50
C VAL A 133 -14.41 11.99 1.42
N PRO A 134 -14.70 12.32 2.69
CA PRO A 134 -13.73 12.93 3.59
C PRO A 134 -12.81 11.84 4.17
N VAL A 135 -11.71 11.54 3.51
CA VAL A 135 -10.70 10.56 3.93
C VAL A 135 -9.30 11.18 3.94
N SER A 136 -8.41 10.65 4.77
CA SER A 136 -7.00 11.08 4.83
C SER A 136 -6.08 9.93 5.25
N PRO A 137 -5.86 8.92 4.40
CA PRO A 137 -5.14 7.71 4.76
C PRO A 137 -3.66 7.99 5.07
N LYS A 138 -3.12 7.32 6.11
CA LYS A 138 -1.69 7.27 6.39
C LYS A 138 -1.04 6.32 5.40
N LEU A 139 0.01 6.77 4.68
CA LEU A 139 0.71 6.01 3.65
C LEU A 139 2.16 5.66 4.02
N ASP A 140 2.67 6.17 5.13
CA ASP A 140 4.07 6.08 5.54
C ASP A 140 4.32 5.05 6.66
N TRP A 141 3.59 3.92 6.63
CA TRP A 141 3.75 2.84 7.58
C TRP A 141 5.10 2.13 7.43
N GLN A 142 5.84 1.98 8.54
CA GLN A 142 7.06 1.17 8.61
C GLN A 142 6.75 -0.23 9.15
N ILE A 143 7.66 -1.19 8.94
CA ILE A 143 7.44 -2.61 9.31
C ILE A 143 7.17 -2.79 10.81
N ASP A 144 7.83 -1.98 11.66
CA ASP A 144 7.68 -2.04 13.11
C ASP A 144 6.55 -1.16 13.65
N ASP A 145 5.85 -0.44 12.78
CA ASP A 145 4.73 0.39 13.23
C ASP A 145 3.61 -0.48 13.78
N ILE A 146 3.24 -0.21 15.03
CA ILE A 146 2.03 -0.71 15.64
C ILE A 146 1.02 0.43 15.65
N PRO A 147 -0.12 0.30 14.94
CA PRO A 147 -1.13 1.35 14.95
C PRO A 147 -1.56 1.72 16.37
N THR A 148 -1.49 2.99 16.72
CA THR A 148 -2.14 3.48 17.93
C THR A 148 -3.65 3.34 17.81
N GLN A 149 -4.38 3.38 18.93
CA GLN A 149 -5.84 3.31 18.90
C GLN A 149 -6.46 4.41 18.00
N ALA A 150 -5.90 5.61 18.03
CA ALA A 150 -6.38 6.72 17.20
C ALA A 150 -6.12 6.46 15.70
N GLN A 151 -4.96 5.92 15.34
CA GLN A 151 -4.64 5.56 13.95
C GLN A 151 -5.52 4.40 13.46
N ALA A 152 -5.75 3.39 14.31
CA ALA A 152 -6.63 2.27 13.97
C ALA A 152 -8.07 2.73 13.76
N LEU A 153 -8.58 3.63 14.62
CA LEU A 153 -9.91 4.21 14.46
C LEU A 153 -10.01 5.02 13.16
N HIS A 154 -9.06 5.93 12.93
CA HIS A 154 -9.04 6.76 11.73
C HIS A 154 -8.98 5.93 10.44
N TYR A 155 -8.17 4.86 10.44
CA TYR A 155 -8.12 3.92 9.33
C TYR A 155 -9.48 3.28 9.01
N LEU A 156 -10.22 2.87 10.05
CA LEU A 156 -11.57 2.30 9.88
C LEU A 156 -12.61 3.36 9.49
N GLU A 157 -12.47 4.59 9.98
CA GLU A 157 -13.31 5.73 9.59
C GLU A 157 -13.17 6.05 8.09
N ASP A 158 -11.97 6.01 7.53
CA ASP A 158 -11.74 6.16 6.10
C ASP A 158 -12.46 5.06 5.28
N ILE A 159 -12.40 3.80 5.74
CA ILE A 159 -13.11 2.67 5.11
C ILE A 159 -14.63 2.86 5.19
N GLU A 160 -15.15 3.25 6.37
CA GLU A 160 -16.59 3.49 6.57
C GLU A 160 -17.10 4.70 5.78
N ALA A 161 -16.28 5.74 5.57
CA ALA A 161 -16.62 6.86 4.72
C ALA A 161 -16.89 6.43 3.26
N LEU A 162 -16.03 5.56 2.72
CA LEU A 162 -16.23 4.96 1.39
C LEU A 162 -17.43 4.01 1.37
N ARG A 163 -17.56 3.15 2.41
CA ARG A 163 -18.70 2.25 2.55
C ARG A 163 -20.02 3.00 2.63
N GLY A 164 -20.07 4.12 3.36
CA GLY A 164 -21.26 4.98 3.44
C GLY A 164 -21.71 5.47 2.06
N LYS A 165 -20.77 5.80 1.18
CA LYS A 165 -21.10 6.15 -0.21
C LYS A 165 -21.61 4.96 -1.02
N LEU A 166 -21.07 3.77 -0.81
CA LEU A 166 -21.60 2.55 -1.45
C LEU A 166 -23.05 2.28 -1.07
N LEU A 167 -23.40 2.39 0.23
CA LEU A 167 -24.73 2.09 0.73
C LEU A 167 -25.82 2.99 0.16
N GLU A 168 -25.48 4.17 -0.41
CA GLU A 168 -26.39 5.01 -1.17
C GLU A 168 -26.85 4.34 -2.48
N TYR A 169 -26.13 3.35 -2.99
CA TYR A 169 -26.34 2.72 -4.30
C TYR A 169 -26.51 1.20 -4.26
N ARG A 170 -25.84 0.53 -3.33
CA ARG A 170 -25.86 -0.93 -3.23
C ARG A 170 -25.42 -1.42 -1.85
N GLU A 171 -25.84 -2.63 -1.51
CA GLU A 171 -25.34 -3.34 -0.32
C GLU A 171 -23.90 -3.80 -0.51
N THR A 172 -23.13 -3.80 0.59
CA THR A 172 -21.78 -4.34 0.70
C THR A 172 -21.54 -4.89 2.10
N VAL A 173 -20.39 -5.56 2.31
CA VAL A 173 -19.99 -6.11 3.61
C VAL A 173 -19.82 -5.02 4.66
N SER A 174 -19.79 -5.40 5.94
CA SER A 174 -19.48 -4.46 7.03
C SER A 174 -17.98 -4.39 7.25
N ALA A 175 -17.47 -3.19 7.54
CA ALA A 175 -16.13 -3.03 8.07
C ALA A 175 -16.04 -3.62 9.50
N PRO A 176 -14.87 -4.06 9.94
CA PRO A 176 -14.68 -4.49 11.33
C PRO A 176 -14.76 -3.29 12.29
N ASP A 177 -15.27 -3.51 13.51
CA ASP A 177 -15.35 -2.47 14.53
C ASP A 177 -13.97 -2.13 15.13
N SER A 178 -12.97 -2.98 14.94
CA SER A 178 -11.62 -2.84 15.51
C SER A 178 -10.58 -3.59 14.68
N LEU A 179 -9.35 -3.07 14.65
CA LEU A 179 -8.19 -3.79 14.11
C LEU A 179 -7.56 -4.75 15.14
N THR A 180 -8.01 -4.74 16.38
CA THR A 180 -7.54 -5.68 17.41
C THR A 180 -8.01 -7.09 17.07
N SER A 181 -7.06 -8.02 16.95
CA SER A 181 -7.34 -9.41 16.56
C SER A 181 -8.07 -9.53 15.20
N LEU A 182 -7.67 -8.71 14.23
CA LEU A 182 -8.22 -8.74 12.88
C LEU A 182 -8.15 -10.16 12.30
N THR A 183 -9.29 -10.70 11.91
CA THR A 183 -9.39 -12.01 11.25
C THR A 183 -9.14 -11.88 9.75
N TRP A 184 -8.78 -13.00 9.11
CA TRP A 184 -8.63 -13.04 7.64
C TRP A 184 -9.92 -12.64 6.90
N GLY A 185 -11.10 -12.99 7.45
CA GLY A 185 -12.39 -12.60 6.91
C GLY A 185 -12.59 -11.09 6.97
N GLN A 186 -12.34 -10.47 8.12
CA GLN A 186 -12.42 -9.02 8.30
C GLN A 186 -11.42 -8.26 7.42
N ALA A 187 -10.21 -8.81 7.23
CA ALA A 187 -9.24 -8.24 6.29
C ALA A 187 -9.75 -8.29 4.84
N ASN A 188 -10.42 -9.37 4.44
CA ASN A 188 -11.10 -9.47 3.15
C ASN A 188 -12.27 -8.48 3.05
N ASP A 189 -13.04 -8.29 4.12
CA ASP A 189 -14.18 -7.35 4.12
C ASP A 189 -13.73 -5.92 3.88
N ILE A 190 -12.63 -5.47 4.53
CA ILE A 190 -12.02 -4.15 4.28
C ILE A 190 -11.74 -3.97 2.79
N GLU A 191 -11.01 -4.91 2.19
CA GLU A 191 -10.60 -4.78 0.79
C GLU A 191 -11.76 -5.05 -0.20
N THR A 192 -12.79 -5.78 0.21
CA THR A 192 -14.04 -5.94 -0.55
C THR A 192 -14.82 -4.62 -0.65
N ILE A 193 -14.90 -3.85 0.43
CA ILE A 193 -15.50 -2.51 0.42
C ILE A 193 -14.81 -1.62 -0.62
N LEU A 194 -13.47 -1.62 -0.65
CA LEU A 194 -12.69 -0.82 -1.61
C LEU A 194 -12.91 -1.31 -3.04
N LEU A 195 -12.93 -2.62 -3.27
CA LEU A 195 -13.19 -3.20 -4.58
C LEU A 195 -14.61 -2.87 -5.08
N ASP A 196 -15.59 -2.89 -4.19
CA ASP A 196 -16.97 -2.54 -4.53
C ASP A 196 -17.11 -1.03 -4.79
N SER A 197 -16.36 -0.20 -4.06
CA SER A 197 -16.27 1.26 -4.30
C SER A 197 -15.67 1.54 -5.69
N GLU A 198 -14.63 0.83 -6.09
CA GLU A 198 -14.03 0.94 -7.43
C GLU A 198 -15.01 0.56 -8.52
N LYS A 199 -15.74 -0.55 -8.35
CA LYS A 199 -16.77 -0.98 -9.31
C LYS A 199 -17.89 0.05 -9.44
N LEU A 200 -18.33 0.65 -8.32
CA LEU A 200 -19.36 1.67 -8.32
C LEU A 200 -18.89 2.92 -9.09
N ILE A 201 -17.75 3.50 -8.69
CA ILE A 201 -17.27 4.75 -9.32
C ILE A 201 -16.95 4.56 -10.78
N ARG A 202 -16.41 3.40 -11.16
CA ARG A 202 -16.20 3.04 -12.56
C ARG A 202 -17.51 2.99 -13.35
N GLY A 203 -18.57 2.40 -12.77
CA GLY A 203 -19.90 2.37 -13.36
C GLY A 203 -20.47 3.77 -13.54
N ILE A 204 -20.34 4.64 -12.56
CA ILE A 204 -20.78 6.04 -12.62
C ILE A 204 -20.04 6.77 -13.76
N ILE A 205 -18.72 6.72 -13.82
CA ILE A 205 -17.90 7.38 -14.84
C ILE A 205 -18.29 6.90 -16.26
N LEU A 206 -18.48 5.59 -16.43
CA LEU A 206 -18.90 5.03 -17.72
C LEU A 206 -20.30 5.50 -18.11
N SER A 207 -21.23 5.61 -17.16
CA SER A 207 -22.57 6.13 -17.39
C SER A 207 -22.52 7.60 -17.81
N TYR A 208 -21.75 8.44 -17.13
CA TYR A 208 -21.57 9.84 -17.53
C TYR A 208 -21.03 9.96 -18.96
N ARG A 209 -20.01 9.20 -19.32
CA ARG A 209 -19.45 9.21 -20.69
C ARG A 209 -20.46 8.77 -21.74
N TYR A 210 -21.25 7.74 -21.43
CA TYR A 210 -22.23 7.21 -22.36
C TYR A 210 -23.37 8.20 -22.58
N TYR A 211 -23.92 8.80 -21.50
CA TYR A 211 -25.06 9.73 -21.61
C TYR A 211 -24.64 11.10 -22.16
N SER A 212 -23.46 11.61 -21.81
CA SER A 212 -22.96 12.87 -22.41
C SER A 212 -22.75 12.75 -23.90
N GLY A 213 -22.27 11.59 -24.40
CA GLY A 213 -22.16 11.32 -25.83
C GLY A 213 -23.52 11.24 -26.55
N ARG A 214 -24.56 10.72 -25.89
CA ARG A 214 -25.91 10.63 -26.46
C ARG A 214 -26.65 11.97 -26.49
N VAL A 215 -26.49 12.77 -25.44
CA VAL A 215 -27.12 14.12 -25.40
C VAL A 215 -26.58 14.99 -26.53
N ILE A 216 -25.30 14.90 -26.85
CA ILE A 216 -24.71 15.65 -27.98
C ILE A 216 -25.19 15.11 -29.33
N SER A 217 -25.42 13.81 -29.47
CA SER A 217 -25.94 13.22 -30.71
C SER A 217 -27.46 13.39 -30.89
N GLY A 218 -28.19 13.59 -29.80
CA GLY A 218 -29.66 13.77 -29.82
C GLY A 218 -30.14 15.16 -30.23
N VAL A 219 -29.27 16.15 -30.32
CA VAL A 219 -29.61 17.52 -30.75
C VAL A 219 -29.82 17.67 -32.27
N HIS A 220 -29.57 16.61 -33.03
CA HIS A 220 -29.78 16.63 -34.48
C HIS A 220 -31.12 16.03 -34.98
N ALA A 221 -32.06 15.80 -34.08
CA ALA A 221 -33.36 15.28 -34.48
C ALA A 221 -34.51 16.05 -33.80
N LEU A 222 -34.67 17.33 -34.15
CA LEU A 222 -35.94 18.02 -34.08
C LEU A 222 -36.21 18.64 -35.42
N PRO A 223 -37.41 18.40 -36.00
CA PRO A 223 -37.83 18.90 -37.29
C PRO A 223 -38.03 20.39 -37.26
#